data_f907e0f2e8c485d1b963b6364b4f68c1
#
_entry.id   f907e0f2e8c485d1b963b6364b4f68c1
#
_cell.length_a   1.000
_cell.length_b   1.000
_cell.length_c   1.000
_cell.angle_alpha   90.00
_cell.angle_beta   90.00
_cell.angle_gamma   90.00
#
_symmetry.space_group_name_H-M   'P 1'
#
loop_
_entity.id
_entity.type
_entity.pdbx_description
1 polymer ?
#
loop_
_entity_poly.entity_id
_entity_poly.type
_entity_poly.pdbx_seq_one_letter_code
_entity_poly.pdbx_strand_id
1 'polypeptide(L)'
;MKKKTVYQAKTIHVKNMTCSCCIHLLRKELSLDGIEIHDIKLGTIIISHDPKKVAWKKIEAILDGYGFEIIHDKEKILVEQIRQAVIELVHHSTFNAMVRNSDFLVERFDMSYPYISKLFSTHENITLEKFIILHKIEKVKELIEYGDMTLSEIAYVMGYSSVQYLSTQFKTITGISVTDYKANPAIERKSLDSLR
;
A
#
# COMPACT_ATOMS: atom_id res chain seq x y z
N MET A 1 -4.80 -22.88 39.19
CA MET A 1 -4.80 -22.52 37.76
C MET A 1 -5.57 -21.20 37.63
N LYS A 2 -4.88 -20.08 37.30
CA LYS A 2 -5.56 -18.80 37.02
C LYS A 2 -6.28 -18.94 35.67
N LYS A 3 -7.61 -18.78 35.64
CA LYS A 3 -8.41 -18.71 34.42
C LYS A 3 -7.85 -17.55 33.59
N LYS A 4 -7.27 -17.85 32.41
CA LYS A 4 -6.85 -16.85 31.42
C LYS A 4 -8.15 -16.17 30.95
N THR A 5 -8.37 -14.94 31.32
CA THR A 5 -9.52 -14.16 30.84
C THR A 5 -9.30 -13.98 29.33
N VAL A 6 -10.15 -14.58 28.51
CA VAL A 6 -10.10 -14.44 27.05
C VAL A 6 -10.82 -13.15 26.69
N TYR A 7 -10.09 -12.16 26.24
CA TYR A 7 -10.67 -10.92 25.71
C TYR A 7 -11.05 -11.13 24.23
N GLN A 8 -12.15 -10.50 23.82
CA GLN A 8 -12.61 -10.59 22.43
C GLN A 8 -11.60 -9.92 21.50
N ALA A 9 -11.30 -10.60 20.39
CA ALA A 9 -10.45 -10.05 19.36
C ALA A 9 -11.12 -8.83 18.70
N LYS A 10 -10.35 -7.76 18.51
CA LYS A 10 -10.77 -6.52 17.87
C LYS A 10 -9.98 -6.29 16.60
N THR A 11 -10.68 -6.02 15.52
CA THR A 11 -10.06 -5.61 14.25
C THR A 11 -9.90 -4.09 14.23
N ILE A 12 -8.70 -3.63 13.94
CA ILE A 12 -8.34 -2.22 13.83
C ILE A 12 -7.93 -2.00 12.37
N HIS A 13 -8.56 -1.05 11.71
CA HIS A 13 -8.16 -0.62 10.38
C HIS A 13 -7.28 0.63 10.49
N VAL A 14 -6.16 0.62 9.80
CA VAL A 14 -5.16 1.70 9.89
C VAL A 14 -4.69 2.14 8.51
N LYS A 15 -4.43 3.45 8.35
CA LYS A 15 -3.79 4.05 7.17
C LYS A 15 -2.26 3.97 7.27
N ASN A 16 -1.63 4.22 6.14
CA ASN A 16 -0.20 4.47 5.97
C ASN A 16 0.69 3.23 6.18
N MET A 17 0.13 2.02 6.19
CA MET A 17 0.94 0.79 6.13
C MET A 17 1.26 0.47 4.66
N THR A 18 2.51 0.63 4.24
CA THR A 18 2.90 0.49 2.82
C THR A 18 3.84 -0.68 2.54
N CYS A 19 4.41 -1.32 3.56
CA CYS A 19 5.39 -2.38 3.39
C CYS A 19 5.41 -3.37 4.55
N SER A 20 6.10 -4.48 4.36
CA SER A 20 6.31 -5.50 5.40
C SER A 20 7.05 -4.97 6.64
N CYS A 21 7.88 -3.92 6.49
CA CYS A 21 8.54 -3.27 7.63
C CYS A 21 7.53 -2.69 8.61
N CYS A 22 6.40 -2.12 8.12
CA CYS A 22 5.31 -1.64 8.98
C CYS A 22 4.72 -2.78 9.83
N ILE A 23 4.53 -3.96 9.23
CA ILE A 23 4.04 -5.16 9.94
C ILE A 23 5.01 -5.58 11.04
N HIS A 24 6.31 -5.65 10.73
CA HIS A 24 7.34 -6.02 11.71
C HIS A 24 7.45 -5.00 12.84
N LEU A 25 7.43 -3.72 12.52
CA LEU A 25 7.43 -2.63 13.49
C LEU A 25 6.24 -2.74 14.45
N LEU A 26 5.03 -2.83 13.91
CA LEU A 26 3.83 -2.93 14.73
C LEU A 26 3.78 -4.21 15.56
N ARG A 27 4.26 -5.33 15.02
CA ARG A 27 4.37 -6.59 15.78
C ARG A 27 5.30 -6.43 16.96
N LYS A 28 6.42 -5.72 16.82
CA LYS A 28 7.36 -5.43 17.90
C LYS A 28 6.75 -4.49 18.94
N GLU A 29 6.21 -3.36 18.51
CA GLU A 29 5.73 -2.30 19.38
C GLU A 29 4.43 -2.66 20.13
N LEU A 30 3.58 -3.51 19.55
CA LEU A 30 2.38 -4.03 20.20
C LEU A 30 2.62 -5.31 21.01
N SER A 31 3.85 -5.85 21.04
CA SER A 31 4.23 -7.00 21.88
C SER A 31 4.37 -6.58 23.36
N LEU A 32 3.30 -6.13 23.97
CA LEU A 32 3.23 -5.71 25.37
C LEU A 32 2.50 -6.76 26.21
N ASP A 33 2.89 -6.88 27.51
CA ASP A 33 2.12 -7.71 28.43
C ASP A 33 0.69 -7.17 28.55
N GLY A 34 -0.26 -8.02 28.23
CA GLY A 34 -1.69 -7.67 28.17
C GLY A 34 -2.21 -7.40 26.74
N ILE A 35 -1.40 -7.52 25.71
CA ILE A 35 -1.83 -7.56 24.30
C ILE A 35 -1.52 -8.94 23.73
N GLU A 36 -2.50 -9.53 23.05
CA GLU A 36 -2.34 -10.74 22.24
C GLU A 36 -2.60 -10.38 20.79
N ILE A 37 -1.55 -10.51 19.96
CA ILE A 37 -1.60 -10.23 18.53
C ILE A 37 -2.06 -11.50 17.82
N HIS A 38 -3.23 -11.45 17.17
CA HIS A 38 -3.75 -12.56 16.36
C HIS A 38 -3.26 -12.50 14.92
N ASP A 39 -3.33 -11.31 14.29
CA ASP A 39 -2.83 -11.10 12.94
C ASP A 39 -2.47 -9.62 12.72
N ILE A 40 -1.49 -9.37 11.85
CA ILE A 40 -1.16 -8.03 11.33
C ILE A 40 -0.89 -8.17 9.84
N LYS A 41 -1.70 -7.50 9.04
CA LYS A 41 -1.56 -7.33 7.59
C LYS A 41 -1.51 -5.84 7.26
N LEU A 42 -1.14 -5.53 6.04
CA LEU A 42 -1.19 -4.13 5.56
C LEU A 42 -2.61 -3.58 5.74
N GLY A 43 -2.73 -2.45 6.43
CA GLY A 43 -4.00 -1.78 6.70
C GLY A 43 -4.89 -2.42 7.77
N THR A 44 -4.51 -3.57 8.38
CA THR A 44 -5.37 -4.27 9.34
C THR A 44 -4.57 -4.93 10.46
N ILE A 45 -5.00 -4.70 11.69
CA ILE A 45 -4.43 -5.29 12.91
C ILE A 45 -5.54 -6.01 13.67
N ILE A 46 -5.32 -7.27 14.05
CA ILE A 46 -6.26 -8.06 14.86
C ILE A 46 -5.59 -8.39 16.18
N ILE A 47 -6.09 -7.79 17.26
CA ILE A 47 -5.56 -7.98 18.62
C ILE A 47 -6.69 -8.19 19.63
N SER A 48 -6.36 -8.86 20.74
CA SER A 48 -7.11 -8.73 21.99
C SER A 48 -6.22 -8.11 23.05
N HIS A 49 -6.79 -7.34 23.99
CA HIS A 49 -6.02 -6.69 25.06
C HIS A 49 -6.74 -6.75 26.38
N ASP A 50 -5.97 -6.76 27.46
CA ASP A 50 -6.46 -6.61 28.84
C ASP A 50 -6.52 -5.11 29.19
N PRO A 51 -7.72 -4.50 29.33
CA PRO A 51 -7.85 -3.07 29.66
C PRO A 51 -7.25 -2.69 31.02
N LYS A 52 -7.05 -3.66 31.92
CA LYS A 52 -6.42 -3.44 33.23
C LYS A 52 -4.90 -3.29 33.12
N LYS A 53 -4.28 -3.89 32.09
CA LYS A 53 -2.84 -3.83 31.84
C LYS A 53 -2.47 -2.77 30.82
N VAL A 54 -3.25 -2.68 29.74
CA VAL A 54 -3.01 -1.75 28.63
C VAL A 54 -4.29 -1.00 28.28
N ALA A 55 -4.33 0.29 28.58
CA ALA A 55 -5.44 1.14 28.16
C ALA A 55 -5.46 1.30 26.64
N TRP A 56 -6.66 1.37 26.04
CA TRP A 56 -6.84 1.57 24.60
C TRP A 56 -6.06 2.79 24.07
N LYS A 57 -6.07 3.90 24.80
CA LYS A 57 -5.29 5.12 24.47
C LYS A 57 -3.79 4.88 24.28
N LYS A 58 -3.22 3.87 24.96
CA LYS A 58 -1.81 3.52 24.78
C LYS A 58 -1.59 2.84 23.40
N ILE A 59 -2.54 2.02 22.97
CA ILE A 59 -2.50 1.39 21.65
C ILE A 59 -2.63 2.47 20.57
N GLU A 60 -3.59 3.40 20.73
CA GLU A 60 -3.76 4.55 19.83
C GLU A 60 -2.48 5.39 19.74
N ALA A 61 -1.88 5.72 20.89
CA ALA A 61 -0.65 6.51 20.95
C ALA A 61 0.56 5.80 20.28
N ILE A 62 0.65 4.48 20.37
CA ILE A 62 1.68 3.71 19.67
C ILE A 62 1.48 3.84 18.16
N LEU A 63 0.26 3.64 17.67
CA LEU A 63 -0.04 3.73 16.24
C LEU A 63 0.24 5.14 15.71
N ASP A 64 -0.26 6.15 16.38
CA ASP A 64 -0.09 7.57 16.01
C ASP A 64 1.39 7.99 16.04
N GLY A 65 2.16 7.53 17.03
CA GLY A 65 3.58 7.81 17.16
C GLY A 65 4.44 7.32 15.98
N TYR A 66 3.94 6.34 15.23
CA TYR A 66 4.57 5.83 14.01
C TYR A 66 3.85 6.28 12.73
N GLY A 67 2.90 7.22 12.83
CA GLY A 67 2.17 7.79 11.71
C GLY A 67 1.04 6.91 11.16
N PHE A 68 0.58 5.91 11.93
CA PHE A 68 -0.55 5.05 11.55
C PHE A 68 -1.85 5.63 12.13
N GLU A 69 -2.76 6.03 11.25
CA GLU A 69 -4.08 6.57 11.62
C GLU A 69 -5.12 5.46 11.69
N ILE A 70 -5.88 5.37 12.79
CA ILE A 70 -6.99 4.43 12.93
C ILE A 70 -8.20 4.93 12.13
N ILE A 71 -8.81 4.03 11.35
CA ILE A 71 -9.97 4.32 10.52
C ILE A 71 -11.21 3.64 11.11
N HIS A 72 -12.30 4.38 11.25
CA HIS A 72 -13.59 3.88 11.73
C HIS A 72 -14.68 3.89 10.66
N ASP A 73 -14.56 4.77 9.68
CA ASP A 73 -15.53 4.95 8.60
C ASP A 73 -15.40 3.82 7.56
N LYS A 74 -16.53 3.19 7.20
CA LYS A 74 -16.56 2.03 6.30
C LYS A 74 -16.06 2.35 4.88
N GLU A 75 -16.41 3.53 4.35
CA GLU A 75 -15.96 3.93 3.02
C GLU A 75 -14.47 4.21 3.02
N LYS A 76 -13.96 4.89 4.04
CA LYS A 76 -12.52 5.13 4.22
C LYS A 76 -11.74 3.82 4.41
N ILE A 77 -12.29 2.84 5.13
CA ILE A 77 -11.70 1.50 5.25
C ILE A 77 -11.61 0.84 3.88
N LEU A 78 -12.67 0.88 3.09
CA LEU A 78 -12.67 0.31 1.74
C LEU A 78 -11.68 1.03 0.83
N VAL A 79 -11.61 2.37 0.88
CA VAL A 79 -10.62 3.15 0.13
C VAL A 79 -9.19 2.74 0.51
N GLU A 80 -8.89 2.58 1.80
CA GLU A 80 -7.57 2.11 2.24
C GLU A 80 -7.29 0.68 1.74
N GLN A 81 -8.27 -0.21 1.75
CA GLN A 81 -8.13 -1.56 1.18
C GLN A 81 -7.84 -1.52 -0.33
N ILE A 82 -8.47 -0.60 -1.07
CA ILE A 82 -8.17 -0.38 -2.50
C ILE A 82 -6.72 0.13 -2.67
N ARG A 83 -6.26 1.07 -1.84
CA ARG A 83 -4.86 1.53 -1.83
C ARG A 83 -3.90 0.37 -1.63
N GLN A 84 -4.15 -0.46 -0.62
CA GLN A 84 -3.31 -1.62 -0.31
C GLN A 84 -3.30 -2.63 -1.47
N ALA A 85 -4.45 -2.87 -2.11
CA ALA A 85 -4.54 -3.77 -3.25
C ALA A 85 -3.71 -3.27 -4.45
N VAL A 86 -3.69 -1.95 -4.71
CA VAL A 86 -2.85 -1.35 -5.76
C VAL A 86 -1.37 -1.47 -5.41
N ILE A 87 -0.98 -1.19 -4.16
CA ILE A 87 0.41 -1.33 -3.71
C ILE A 87 0.88 -2.79 -3.84
N GLU A 88 0.07 -3.74 -3.39
CA GLU A 88 0.33 -5.17 -3.51
C GLU A 88 0.51 -5.58 -4.98
N LEU A 89 -0.43 -5.18 -5.84
CA LEU A 89 -0.37 -5.48 -7.27
C LEU A 89 0.90 -4.93 -7.92
N VAL A 90 1.22 -3.67 -7.68
CA VAL A 90 2.31 -2.97 -8.39
C VAL A 90 3.69 -3.32 -7.82
N HIS A 91 3.83 -3.45 -6.51
CA HIS A 91 5.16 -3.57 -5.88
C HIS A 91 5.50 -4.98 -5.44
N HIS A 92 4.50 -5.84 -5.17
CA HIS A 92 4.73 -7.17 -4.57
C HIS A 92 4.26 -8.34 -5.45
N SER A 93 3.56 -8.06 -6.55
CA SER A 93 3.07 -9.10 -7.47
C SER A 93 3.96 -9.21 -8.71
N THR A 94 4.19 -10.45 -9.16
CA THR A 94 4.82 -10.74 -10.47
C THR A 94 3.80 -10.73 -11.62
N PHE A 95 2.51 -10.53 -11.33
CA PHE A 95 1.40 -10.68 -12.27
C PHE A 95 0.97 -9.40 -13.00
N ASN A 96 1.67 -8.27 -12.81
CA ASN A 96 1.32 -7.00 -13.46
C ASN A 96 1.23 -7.07 -15.00
N ALA A 97 1.98 -7.99 -15.62
CA ALA A 97 1.95 -8.19 -17.07
C ALA A 97 0.73 -8.98 -17.56
N MET A 98 0.10 -9.79 -16.70
CA MET A 98 -0.91 -10.78 -17.08
C MET A 98 -2.35 -10.33 -16.80
N VAL A 99 -2.55 -9.45 -15.82
CA VAL A 99 -3.88 -9.05 -15.37
C VAL A 99 -4.06 -7.55 -15.51
N ARG A 100 -5.17 -7.11 -16.10
CA ARG A 100 -5.51 -5.68 -16.11
C ARG A 100 -5.78 -5.22 -14.68
N ASN A 101 -5.28 -4.03 -14.32
CA ASN A 101 -5.49 -3.48 -12.97
C ASN A 101 -6.98 -3.39 -12.60
N SER A 102 -7.85 -3.07 -13.58
CA SER A 102 -9.30 -3.03 -13.39
C SER A 102 -9.88 -4.39 -13.02
N ASP A 103 -9.46 -5.44 -13.73
CA ASP A 103 -10.00 -6.79 -13.55
C ASP A 103 -9.58 -7.36 -12.19
N PHE A 104 -8.33 -7.13 -11.79
CA PHE A 104 -7.84 -7.47 -10.45
C PHE A 104 -8.66 -6.81 -9.33
N LEU A 105 -8.95 -5.52 -9.47
CA LEU A 105 -9.71 -4.79 -8.45
C LEU A 105 -11.18 -5.25 -8.41
N VAL A 106 -11.80 -5.48 -9.57
CA VAL A 106 -13.17 -5.99 -9.67
C VAL A 106 -13.28 -7.37 -9.02
N GLU A 107 -12.35 -8.29 -9.32
CA GLU A 107 -12.32 -9.63 -8.73
C GLU A 107 -12.08 -9.59 -7.22
N ARG A 108 -11.16 -8.74 -6.76
CA ARG A 108 -10.77 -8.67 -5.34
C ARG A 108 -11.89 -8.11 -4.45
N PHE A 109 -12.66 -7.15 -4.95
CA PHE A 109 -13.66 -6.44 -4.15
C PHE A 109 -15.10 -6.87 -4.47
N ASP A 110 -15.31 -7.69 -5.48
CA ASP A 110 -16.66 -8.06 -5.98
C ASP A 110 -17.54 -6.84 -6.26
N MET A 111 -16.94 -5.80 -6.85
CA MET A 111 -17.57 -4.50 -7.14
C MET A 111 -17.20 -4.05 -8.54
N SER A 112 -18.09 -3.28 -9.18
CA SER A 112 -17.81 -2.71 -10.51
C SER A 112 -16.66 -1.69 -10.45
N TYR A 113 -15.79 -1.68 -11.47
CA TYR A 113 -14.68 -0.75 -11.55
C TYR A 113 -15.10 0.73 -11.46
N PRO A 114 -16.20 1.18 -12.14
CA PRO A 114 -16.69 2.56 -11.98
C PRO A 114 -17.03 2.93 -10.54
N TYR A 115 -17.60 2.00 -9.76
CA TYR A 115 -17.89 2.24 -8.34
C TYR A 115 -16.59 2.37 -7.52
N ILE A 116 -15.64 1.44 -7.70
CA ILE A 116 -14.34 1.46 -7.03
C ILE A 116 -13.60 2.77 -7.33
N SER A 117 -13.53 3.15 -8.61
CA SER A 117 -12.83 4.37 -9.06
C SER A 117 -13.51 5.64 -8.53
N LYS A 118 -14.84 5.71 -8.55
CA LYS A 118 -15.60 6.83 -8.00
C LYS A 118 -15.40 6.97 -6.49
N LEU A 119 -15.52 5.86 -5.74
CA LEU A 119 -15.34 5.85 -4.29
C LEU A 119 -13.93 6.33 -3.92
N PHE A 120 -12.91 5.78 -4.58
CA PHE A 120 -11.52 6.19 -4.37
C PHE A 120 -11.32 7.69 -4.61
N SER A 121 -11.78 8.18 -5.76
CA SER A 121 -11.62 9.59 -6.16
C SER A 121 -12.43 10.57 -5.30
N THR A 122 -13.49 10.10 -4.64
CA THR A 122 -14.28 10.92 -3.70
C THR A 122 -13.55 11.15 -2.38
N HIS A 123 -12.77 10.17 -1.92
CA HIS A 123 -12.08 10.21 -0.63
C HIS A 123 -10.59 10.61 -0.75
N GLU A 124 -10.01 10.48 -1.93
CA GLU A 124 -8.61 10.84 -2.21
C GLU A 124 -8.57 12.06 -3.16
N ASN A 125 -7.50 12.85 -3.08
CA ASN A 125 -7.35 14.06 -3.90
C ASN A 125 -6.93 13.76 -5.36
N ILE A 126 -6.88 12.48 -5.74
CA ILE A 126 -6.48 12.03 -7.09
C ILE A 126 -7.38 10.90 -7.57
N THR A 127 -7.42 10.68 -8.88
CA THR A 127 -8.15 9.53 -9.45
C THR A 127 -7.40 8.22 -9.16
N LEU A 128 -8.15 7.11 -9.14
CA LEU A 128 -7.57 5.78 -8.97
C LEU A 128 -6.54 5.44 -10.06
N GLU A 129 -6.83 5.82 -11.31
CA GLU A 129 -5.91 5.65 -12.43
C GLU A 129 -4.61 6.42 -12.20
N LYS A 130 -4.70 7.66 -11.74
CA LYS A 130 -3.51 8.47 -11.45
C LYS A 130 -2.69 7.87 -10.32
N PHE A 131 -3.35 7.36 -9.28
CA PHE A 131 -2.70 6.65 -8.19
C PHE A 131 -1.93 5.42 -8.67
N ILE A 132 -2.58 4.56 -9.49
CA ILE A 132 -1.94 3.39 -10.09
C ILE A 132 -0.72 3.80 -10.94
N ILE A 133 -0.85 4.84 -11.76
CA ILE A 133 0.24 5.35 -12.61
C ILE A 133 1.43 5.81 -11.76
N LEU A 134 1.19 6.57 -10.69
CA LEU A 134 2.25 7.04 -9.81
C LEU A 134 3.03 5.87 -9.22
N HIS A 135 2.34 4.85 -8.70
CA HIS A 135 2.97 3.66 -8.17
C HIS A 135 3.74 2.87 -9.23
N LYS A 136 3.18 2.73 -10.44
CA LYS A 136 3.89 2.07 -11.56
C LYS A 136 5.18 2.81 -11.91
N ILE A 137 5.17 4.13 -11.96
CA ILE A 137 6.37 4.92 -12.28
C ILE A 137 7.44 4.78 -11.19
N GLU A 138 7.07 4.78 -9.91
CA GLU A 138 8.05 4.54 -8.83
C GLU A 138 8.62 3.11 -8.90
N LYS A 139 7.81 2.10 -9.27
CA LYS A 139 8.33 0.74 -9.50
C LYS A 139 9.24 0.66 -10.72
N VAL A 140 8.94 1.39 -11.80
CA VAL A 140 9.81 1.51 -12.97
C VAL A 140 11.16 2.11 -12.58
N LYS A 141 11.17 3.17 -11.76
CA LYS A 141 12.42 3.76 -11.25
C LYS A 141 13.24 2.72 -10.48
N GLU A 142 12.60 1.97 -9.59
CA GLU A 142 13.23 0.89 -8.83
C GLU A 142 13.88 -0.14 -9.75
N LEU A 143 13.16 -0.63 -10.76
CA LEU A 143 13.67 -1.62 -11.71
C LEU A 143 14.82 -1.08 -12.57
N ILE A 144 14.78 0.23 -12.90
CA ILE A 144 15.88 0.90 -13.60
C ILE A 144 17.13 0.97 -12.72
N GLU A 145 16.98 1.27 -11.43
CA GLU A 145 18.09 1.37 -10.48
C GLU A 145 18.76 0.02 -10.19
N TYR A 146 17.97 -1.07 -10.11
CA TYR A 146 18.52 -2.42 -9.98
C TYR A 146 19.36 -2.83 -11.20
N GLY A 147 19.03 -2.34 -12.40
CA GLY A 147 19.86 -2.53 -13.58
C GLY A 147 19.78 -3.92 -14.23
N ASP A 148 19.00 -4.85 -13.67
CA ASP A 148 18.93 -6.25 -14.11
C ASP A 148 18.05 -6.44 -15.35
N MET A 149 17.30 -5.41 -15.76
CA MET A 149 16.32 -5.47 -16.85
C MET A 149 16.54 -4.38 -17.89
N THR A 150 16.30 -4.74 -19.13
CA THR A 150 16.16 -3.77 -20.23
C THR A 150 14.86 -2.98 -20.10
N LEU A 151 14.78 -1.81 -20.74
CA LEU A 151 13.54 -1.01 -20.71
C LEU A 151 12.35 -1.75 -21.36
N SER A 152 12.62 -2.65 -22.33
CA SER A 152 11.59 -3.49 -22.95
C SER A 152 11.03 -4.52 -21.97
N GLU A 153 11.88 -5.16 -21.20
CA GLU A 153 11.47 -6.10 -20.14
C GLU A 153 10.72 -5.38 -19.03
N ILE A 154 11.19 -4.19 -18.61
CA ILE A 154 10.46 -3.36 -17.62
C ILE A 154 9.07 -3.00 -18.14
N ALA A 155 8.95 -2.57 -19.40
CA ALA A 155 7.65 -2.24 -19.99
C ALA A 155 6.72 -3.45 -19.98
N TYR A 156 7.22 -4.62 -20.35
CA TYR A 156 6.46 -5.87 -20.33
C TYR A 156 6.01 -6.25 -18.93
N VAL A 157 6.92 -6.33 -17.96
CA VAL A 157 6.63 -6.71 -16.57
C VAL A 157 5.62 -5.75 -15.91
N MET A 158 5.72 -4.45 -16.24
CA MET A 158 4.81 -3.43 -15.71
C MET A 158 3.48 -3.33 -16.47
N GLY A 159 3.25 -4.22 -17.46
CA GLY A 159 2.00 -4.29 -18.23
C GLY A 159 1.77 -3.07 -19.14
N TYR A 160 2.84 -2.49 -19.68
CA TYR A 160 2.75 -1.46 -20.73
C TYR A 160 2.65 -2.10 -22.10
N SER A 161 1.82 -1.53 -22.97
CA SER A 161 1.63 -2.01 -24.34
C SER A 161 2.87 -1.80 -25.23
N SER A 162 3.76 -0.87 -24.87
CA SER A 162 5.01 -0.61 -25.57
C SER A 162 6.00 0.18 -24.70
N VAL A 163 7.29 0.12 -25.07
CA VAL A 163 8.36 0.93 -24.48
C VAL A 163 8.10 2.43 -24.69
N GLN A 164 7.56 2.81 -25.84
CA GLN A 164 7.22 4.19 -26.17
C GLN A 164 6.16 4.73 -25.23
N TYR A 165 5.12 3.93 -24.93
CA TYR A 165 4.07 4.33 -24.01
C TYR A 165 4.60 4.48 -22.58
N LEU A 166 5.42 3.53 -22.10
CA LEU A 166 6.12 3.66 -20.82
C LEU A 166 6.96 4.95 -20.78
N SER A 167 7.80 5.19 -21.79
CA SER A 167 8.70 6.36 -21.84
C SER A 167 7.94 7.68 -21.83
N THR A 168 6.83 7.75 -22.57
CA THR A 168 5.95 8.93 -22.60
C THR A 168 5.31 9.16 -21.24
N GLN A 169 4.76 8.12 -20.62
CA GLN A 169 4.13 8.23 -19.30
C GLN A 169 5.16 8.57 -18.21
N PHE A 170 6.34 7.96 -18.25
CA PHE A 170 7.45 8.26 -17.35
C PHE A 170 7.81 9.75 -17.41
N LYS A 171 8.04 10.29 -18.62
CA LYS A 171 8.35 11.71 -18.82
C LYS A 171 7.22 12.63 -18.36
N THR A 172 5.98 12.26 -18.63
CA THR A 172 4.80 13.04 -18.19
C THR A 172 4.71 13.14 -16.67
N ILE A 173 5.05 12.07 -15.95
CA ILE A 173 4.94 12.02 -14.48
C ILE A 173 6.16 12.59 -13.78
N THR A 174 7.36 12.37 -14.33
CA THR A 174 8.64 12.74 -13.70
C THR A 174 9.20 14.07 -14.20
N GLY A 175 8.76 14.52 -15.36
CA GLY A 175 9.30 15.70 -16.06
C GLY A 175 10.57 15.43 -16.88
N ILE A 176 11.18 14.25 -16.76
CA ILE A 176 12.45 13.89 -17.40
C ILE A 176 12.31 12.59 -18.22
N SER A 177 13.22 12.39 -19.20
CA SER A 177 13.24 11.13 -19.94
C SER A 177 13.79 9.97 -19.11
N VAL A 178 13.47 8.73 -19.50
CA VAL A 178 14.08 7.53 -18.88
C VAL A 178 15.60 7.53 -19.04
N THR A 179 16.11 8.03 -20.15
CA THR A 179 17.56 8.13 -20.44
C THR A 179 18.23 9.09 -19.47
N ASP A 180 17.62 10.27 -19.26
CA ASP A 180 18.15 11.27 -18.32
C ASP A 180 18.11 10.76 -16.88
N TYR A 181 17.04 10.02 -16.52
CA TYR A 181 16.93 9.39 -15.21
C TYR A 181 18.05 8.36 -14.98
N LYS A 182 18.34 7.51 -15.97
CA LYS A 182 19.46 6.55 -15.90
C LYS A 182 20.83 7.23 -15.77
N ALA A 183 21.01 8.36 -16.41
CA ALA A 183 22.28 9.11 -16.39
C ALA A 183 22.50 9.91 -15.10
N ASN A 184 21.42 10.21 -14.35
CA ASN A 184 21.49 11.03 -13.15
C ASN A 184 20.83 10.35 -11.93
N PRO A 185 21.57 9.51 -11.20
CA PRO A 185 21.05 8.78 -10.03
C PRO A 185 20.71 9.68 -8.82
N ALA A 186 20.97 10.98 -8.91
CA ALA A 186 20.61 11.93 -7.84
C ALA A 186 19.10 12.28 -7.80
N ILE A 187 18.30 11.78 -8.74
CA ILE A 187 16.85 11.99 -8.73
C ILE A 187 16.21 10.95 -7.83
N GLU A 188 15.90 11.35 -6.63
CA GLU A 188 15.36 10.46 -5.59
C GLU A 188 14.00 9.86 -5.97
N ARG A 189 13.81 8.60 -5.57
CA ARG A 189 12.51 7.93 -5.56
C ARG A 189 11.63 8.55 -4.49
N LYS A 190 10.34 8.64 -4.78
CA LYS A 190 9.36 9.05 -3.77
C LYS A 190 9.02 7.87 -2.87
N SER A 191 8.84 8.13 -1.59
CA SER A 191 8.31 7.16 -0.64
C SER A 191 6.86 6.80 -1.02
N LEU A 192 6.48 5.52 -0.89
CA LEU A 192 5.16 5.02 -1.31
C LEU A 192 4.00 5.68 -0.57
N ASP A 193 4.21 6.10 0.67
CA ASP A 193 3.23 6.83 1.49
C ASP A 193 3.06 8.30 1.04
N SER A 194 4.02 8.85 0.31
CA SER A 194 3.97 10.21 -0.23
C SER A 194 3.29 10.30 -1.62
N LEU A 195 2.99 9.16 -2.25
CA LEU A 195 2.32 9.10 -3.55
C LEU A 195 0.82 9.36 -3.40
N ARG A 196 0.41 10.61 -3.62
CA ARG A 196 -0.97 11.09 -3.52
C ARG A 196 -1.31 12.00 -4.68
#